data_8817c57693aabdaa10682a7cbc98e07a
#
_entry.id   8817c57693aabdaa10682a7cbc98e07a
#
_cell.length_a   1.000
_cell.length_b   1.000
_cell.length_c   1.000
_cell.angle_alpha   90.00
_cell.angle_beta   90.00
_cell.angle_gamma   90.00
#
_symmetry.space_group_name_H-M   'P 1'
#
loop_
_entity.id
_entity.type
_entity.pdbx_description
1 polymer ?
#
loop_
_entity_poly.entity_id
_entity_poly.type
_entity_poly.pdbx_seq_one_letter_code
_entity_poly.pdbx_strand_id
1 'polypeptide(L)'
;MTYREAVARITGLRGGEMAGMRPGLERIEALLEAAGSPERAMTLVQVAGTNGKGSVSAMLAAILTSSGRRVGLFTSPHLVDLRERIRVGGVPIPEADVADGMEALGSLVARLDATMFETLTALALDHFAGEGVEAAVLEAGLGGRLDSTSVGRPAVEVITRIDLDHEAYLGSTLEAIAREKAAIIRSGIALSARQEPAVEAELGRRAGEAGVPLLVEGRDLRVRVRRATLDGQWLDLEGPGWRLDDVRCALLGVFQPANALLAAAAARALGASDAAIRDGLANVRWPGRFELIRRAPPVIVDGAHNPAGAHALAASLAAYFPGRRGTFVVGISADKNKAGILGALVPLAERVICTAADHPRAAPPETLAEIARLAAGDQRLRVETAPSPVEALRLALAGPDTPMVCVAGSLFMIGEILAQATENTDISSQSTARG
;
A
#
# COMPACT_ATOMS: atom_id res chain seq x y z
N MET A 1 22.09 -17.47 -10.96
CA MET A 1 21.10 -18.30 -10.22
C MET A 1 19.74 -18.22 -10.89
N THR A 2 18.79 -19.14 -10.58
CA THR A 2 17.40 -19.02 -11.06
C THR A 2 16.63 -17.97 -10.25
N TYR A 3 15.54 -17.43 -10.81
CA TYR A 3 14.64 -16.51 -10.08
C TYR A 3 14.12 -17.14 -8.77
N ARG A 4 13.72 -18.40 -8.80
CA ARG A 4 13.23 -19.11 -7.59
C ARG A 4 14.30 -19.17 -6.49
N GLU A 5 15.55 -19.42 -6.84
CA GLU A 5 16.66 -19.42 -5.89
C GLU A 5 16.92 -18.01 -5.34
N ALA A 6 16.85 -16.98 -6.20
CA ALA A 6 17.00 -15.59 -5.78
C ALA A 6 15.90 -15.18 -4.79
N VAL A 7 14.63 -15.48 -5.09
CA VAL A 7 13.49 -15.22 -4.20
C VAL A 7 13.65 -15.95 -2.86
N ALA A 8 13.98 -17.24 -2.89
CA ALA A 8 14.18 -18.02 -1.66
C ALA A 8 15.31 -17.42 -0.79
N ARG A 9 16.40 -16.97 -1.43
CA ARG A 9 17.51 -16.33 -0.73
C ARG A 9 17.10 -14.98 -0.14
N ILE A 10 16.41 -14.12 -0.90
CA ILE A 10 15.92 -12.82 -0.44
C ILE A 10 14.95 -12.97 0.72
N THR A 11 13.95 -13.83 0.57
CA THR A 11 12.90 -14.01 1.61
C THR A 11 13.42 -14.73 2.86
N GLY A 12 14.49 -15.51 2.72
CA GLY A 12 15.18 -16.18 3.83
C GLY A 12 16.14 -15.29 4.61
N LEU A 13 16.47 -14.09 4.11
CA LEU A 13 17.39 -13.18 4.81
C LEU A 13 16.85 -12.86 6.21
N ARG A 14 17.65 -13.20 7.25
CA ARG A 14 17.37 -12.96 8.66
C ARG A 14 15.98 -13.45 9.14
N GLY A 15 15.38 -14.43 8.46
CA GLY A 15 14.05 -14.95 8.82
C GLY A 15 12.88 -14.13 8.25
N GLY A 16 13.13 -13.31 7.24
CA GLY A 16 12.11 -12.57 6.49
C GLY A 16 11.97 -11.10 6.90
N GLU A 17 10.98 -10.44 6.32
CA GLU A 17 10.85 -8.97 6.36
C GLU A 17 10.70 -8.39 7.77
N MET A 18 9.82 -8.94 8.59
CA MET A 18 9.56 -8.42 9.93
C MET A 18 10.52 -8.97 10.99
N ALA A 19 10.80 -10.26 10.98
CA ALA A 19 11.70 -10.90 11.93
C ALA A 19 13.16 -10.44 11.73
N GLY A 20 13.54 -10.14 10.50
CA GLY A 20 14.88 -9.72 10.12
C GLY A 20 15.16 -8.23 10.28
N MET A 21 14.21 -7.44 10.75
CA MET A 21 14.35 -5.99 10.84
C MET A 21 15.56 -5.57 11.67
N ARG A 22 16.35 -4.63 11.13
CA ARG A 22 17.54 -4.08 11.76
C ARG A 22 17.66 -2.60 11.41
N PRO A 23 17.38 -1.68 12.36
CA PRO A 23 17.50 -0.25 12.11
C PRO A 23 18.94 0.17 11.76
N GLY A 24 19.10 1.11 10.84
CA GLY A 24 20.39 1.66 10.42
C GLY A 24 20.45 1.84 8.90
N LEU A 25 21.17 2.86 8.43
CA LEU A 25 21.33 3.15 7.00
C LEU A 25 22.68 2.70 6.44
N GLU A 26 23.64 2.38 7.30
CA GLU A 26 25.01 2.04 6.91
C GLU A 26 25.11 0.84 5.94
N ARG A 27 24.19 -0.12 6.06
CA ARG A 27 24.19 -1.31 5.19
C ARG A 27 23.62 -1.00 3.81
N ILE A 28 22.49 -0.28 3.75
CA ILE A 28 21.92 0.14 2.46
C ILE A 28 22.87 1.12 1.75
N GLU A 29 23.51 2.04 2.47
CA GLU A 29 24.49 2.95 1.90
C GLU A 29 25.68 2.19 1.30
N ALA A 30 26.20 1.17 1.99
CA ALA A 30 27.27 0.32 1.47
C ALA A 30 26.84 -0.52 0.26
N LEU A 31 25.59 -1.00 0.21
CA LEU A 31 25.04 -1.71 -0.95
C LEU A 31 24.93 -0.78 -2.15
N LEU A 32 24.44 0.45 -1.95
CA LEU A 32 24.31 1.43 -3.02
C LEU A 32 25.66 1.93 -3.52
N GLU A 33 26.63 2.15 -2.63
CA GLU A 33 27.99 2.50 -3.02
C GLU A 33 28.61 1.42 -3.92
N ALA A 34 28.43 0.15 -3.57
CA ALA A 34 28.93 -0.97 -4.37
C ALA A 34 28.21 -1.09 -5.73
N ALA A 35 26.95 -0.66 -5.82
CA ALA A 35 26.19 -0.56 -7.07
C ALA A 35 26.46 0.73 -7.87
N GLY A 36 27.40 1.58 -7.42
CA GLY A 36 27.74 2.84 -8.11
C GLY A 36 26.87 4.04 -7.75
N SER A 37 26.16 4.00 -6.60
CA SER A 37 25.25 5.05 -6.09
C SER A 37 24.11 5.38 -7.07
N PRO A 38 23.31 4.39 -7.48
CA PRO A 38 22.26 4.53 -8.49
C PRO A 38 21.20 5.57 -8.11
N GLU A 39 20.98 5.81 -6.82
CA GLU A 39 20.04 6.81 -6.29
C GLU A 39 20.34 8.24 -6.74
N ARG A 40 21.56 8.50 -7.21
CA ARG A 40 21.98 9.83 -7.68
C ARG A 40 21.62 10.10 -9.14
N ALA A 41 21.25 9.07 -9.90
CA ALA A 41 20.97 9.18 -11.33
C ALA A 41 19.54 9.65 -11.61
N MET A 42 18.67 9.74 -10.60
CA MET A 42 17.24 9.98 -10.78
C MET A 42 16.67 10.94 -9.74
N THR A 43 15.51 11.54 -10.04
CA THR A 43 14.74 12.33 -9.07
C THR A 43 14.04 11.40 -8.09
N LEU A 44 14.33 11.51 -6.80
CA LEU A 44 13.71 10.69 -5.77
C LEU A 44 12.46 11.36 -5.19
N VAL A 45 11.42 10.56 -4.96
CA VAL A 45 10.26 10.90 -4.14
C VAL A 45 10.12 9.84 -3.06
N GLN A 46 9.99 10.26 -1.80
CA GLN A 46 9.79 9.34 -0.69
C GLN A 46 8.39 9.49 -0.11
N VAL A 47 7.72 8.36 0.14
CA VAL A 47 6.36 8.32 0.70
C VAL A 47 6.36 7.53 1.99
N ALA A 48 6.04 8.19 3.12
CA ALA A 48 5.87 7.55 4.43
C ALA A 48 4.47 7.82 4.99
N GLY A 49 4.11 7.15 6.07
CA GLY A 49 2.81 7.23 6.74
C GLY A 49 2.39 5.89 7.31
N THR A 50 1.20 5.79 7.88
CA THR A 50 0.65 4.52 8.33
C THR A 50 -0.21 3.89 7.23
N ASN A 51 -1.26 4.55 6.81
CA ASN A 51 -2.17 4.08 5.77
C ASN A 51 -2.12 4.99 4.54
N GLY A 52 -2.27 4.43 3.34
CA GLY A 52 -2.32 5.19 2.09
C GLY A 52 -1.01 5.31 1.31
N LYS A 53 0.14 4.92 1.87
CA LYS A 53 1.45 5.01 1.21
C LYS A 53 1.45 4.44 -0.21
N GLY A 54 1.14 3.15 -0.36
CA GLY A 54 1.13 2.49 -1.66
C GLY A 54 0.13 3.10 -2.65
N SER A 55 -1.05 3.57 -2.18
CA SER A 55 -2.02 4.26 -3.04
C SER A 55 -1.47 5.59 -3.58
N VAL A 56 -0.85 6.40 -2.71
CA VAL A 56 -0.20 7.66 -3.14
C VAL A 56 0.94 7.38 -4.09
N SER A 57 1.79 6.39 -3.77
CA SER A 57 2.93 6.00 -4.61
C SER A 57 2.48 5.53 -6.00
N ALA A 58 1.44 4.70 -6.07
CA ALA A 58 0.89 4.21 -7.33
C ALA A 58 0.23 5.33 -8.16
N MET A 59 -0.57 6.21 -7.52
CA MET A 59 -1.17 7.37 -8.19
C MET A 59 -0.09 8.32 -8.72
N LEU A 60 0.92 8.63 -7.92
CA LEU A 60 2.03 9.52 -8.34
C LEU A 60 2.81 8.90 -9.50
N ALA A 61 3.17 7.62 -9.41
CA ALA A 61 3.87 6.93 -10.49
C ALA A 61 3.04 6.93 -11.79
N ALA A 62 1.72 6.69 -11.71
CA ALA A 62 0.82 6.75 -12.87
C ALA A 62 0.78 8.16 -13.48
N ILE A 63 0.70 9.21 -12.66
CA ILE A 63 0.70 10.61 -13.15
C ILE A 63 2.03 10.94 -13.84
N LEU A 64 3.16 10.60 -13.23
CA LEU A 64 4.48 10.87 -13.81
C LEU A 64 4.72 10.07 -15.10
N THR A 65 4.25 8.83 -15.17
CA THR A 65 4.27 8.02 -16.40
C THR A 65 3.40 8.66 -17.49
N SER A 66 2.20 9.15 -17.14
CA SER A 66 1.33 9.88 -18.09
C SER A 66 1.93 11.23 -18.55
N SER A 67 2.92 11.76 -17.83
CA SER A 67 3.71 12.93 -18.28
C SER A 67 4.85 12.59 -19.26
N GLY A 68 4.96 11.32 -19.67
CA GLY A 68 5.98 10.83 -20.59
C GLY A 68 7.32 10.46 -19.94
N ARG A 69 7.42 10.48 -18.61
CA ARG A 69 8.65 10.12 -17.89
C ARG A 69 8.77 8.61 -17.74
N ARG A 70 10.00 8.12 -17.72
CA ARG A 70 10.31 6.75 -17.28
C ARG A 70 10.38 6.71 -15.76
N VAL A 71 9.40 6.04 -15.13
CA VAL A 71 9.18 6.09 -13.67
C VAL A 71 9.43 4.75 -13.04
N GLY A 72 10.26 4.73 -12.00
CA GLY A 72 10.43 3.61 -11.08
C GLY A 72 9.46 3.71 -9.90
N LEU A 73 8.87 2.60 -9.51
CA LEU A 73 8.00 2.49 -8.35
C LEU A 73 8.47 1.35 -7.46
N PHE A 74 8.86 1.69 -6.22
CA PHE A 74 9.21 0.72 -5.18
C PHE A 74 8.16 0.74 -4.07
N THR A 75 7.55 -0.42 -3.80
CA THR A 75 6.44 -0.55 -2.83
C THR A 75 6.55 -1.82 -1.99
N SER A 76 5.84 -1.85 -0.85
CA SER A 76 5.78 -3.02 0.03
C SER A 76 4.48 -3.09 0.85
N PRO A 77 4.05 -4.32 1.24
CA PRO A 77 4.49 -5.60 0.70
C PRO A 77 3.90 -5.88 -0.70
N HIS A 78 4.29 -6.97 -1.35
CA HIS A 78 3.61 -7.50 -2.54
C HIS A 78 2.35 -8.29 -2.16
N LEU A 79 1.48 -8.54 -3.12
CA LEU A 79 0.28 -9.37 -2.96
C LEU A 79 0.54 -10.83 -3.38
N VAL A 80 1.07 -11.04 -4.57
CA VAL A 80 1.27 -12.37 -5.17
C VAL A 80 2.74 -12.62 -5.48
N ASP A 81 3.41 -11.71 -6.19
CA ASP A 81 4.76 -11.89 -6.71
C ASP A 81 5.72 -10.83 -6.16
N LEU A 82 6.91 -11.25 -5.72
CA LEU A 82 7.95 -10.35 -5.19
C LEU A 82 8.25 -9.19 -6.14
N ARG A 83 8.19 -9.43 -7.45
CA ARG A 83 8.47 -8.43 -8.50
C ARG A 83 7.49 -7.26 -8.52
N GLU A 84 6.31 -7.41 -7.90
CA GLU A 84 5.36 -6.30 -7.73
C GLU A 84 5.95 -5.13 -6.98
N ARG A 85 6.97 -5.39 -6.13
CA ARG A 85 7.65 -4.37 -5.33
C ARG A 85 8.51 -3.44 -6.15
N ILE A 86 8.96 -3.87 -7.34
CA ILE A 86 9.89 -3.12 -8.19
C ILE A 86 9.29 -3.04 -9.59
N ARG A 87 8.85 -1.86 -10.00
CA ARG A 87 8.19 -1.66 -11.29
C ARG A 87 8.80 -0.46 -12.02
N VAL A 88 8.92 -0.57 -13.35
CA VAL A 88 9.26 0.54 -14.24
C VAL A 88 8.13 0.74 -15.25
N GLY A 89 7.56 1.96 -15.31
CA GLY A 89 6.42 2.24 -16.16
C GLY A 89 5.19 1.35 -15.90
N GLY A 90 5.03 0.85 -14.66
CA GLY A 90 3.98 -0.08 -14.25
C GLY A 90 4.28 -1.57 -14.48
N VAL A 91 5.34 -1.89 -15.20
CA VAL A 91 5.77 -3.28 -15.48
C VAL A 91 6.69 -3.78 -14.35
N PRO A 92 6.41 -4.96 -13.76
CA PRO A 92 7.30 -5.54 -12.76
C PRO A 92 8.69 -5.86 -13.33
N ILE A 93 9.72 -5.78 -12.48
CA ILE A 93 11.10 -6.16 -12.81
C ILE A 93 11.13 -7.59 -13.41
N PRO A 94 11.91 -7.85 -14.50
CA PRO A 94 12.07 -9.17 -15.05
C PRO A 94 12.67 -10.16 -14.04
N GLU A 95 12.29 -11.44 -14.15
CA GLU A 95 12.84 -12.51 -13.29
C GLU A 95 14.35 -12.63 -13.40
N ALA A 96 14.88 -12.45 -14.61
CA ALA A 96 16.30 -12.47 -14.86
C ALA A 96 17.04 -11.36 -14.10
N ASP A 97 16.49 -10.14 -14.08
CA ASP A 97 17.14 -8.99 -13.43
C ASP A 97 17.18 -9.15 -11.90
N VAL A 98 16.15 -9.79 -11.31
CA VAL A 98 16.18 -10.15 -9.87
C VAL A 98 17.28 -11.18 -9.60
N ALA A 99 17.42 -12.19 -10.46
CA ALA A 99 18.45 -13.22 -10.33
C ALA A 99 19.86 -12.64 -10.51
N ASP A 100 20.07 -11.84 -11.54
CA ASP A 100 21.36 -11.22 -11.87
C ASP A 100 21.79 -10.20 -10.79
N GLY A 101 20.85 -9.37 -10.31
CA GLY A 101 21.11 -8.44 -9.21
C GLY A 101 21.46 -9.16 -7.90
N MET A 102 20.79 -10.27 -7.59
CA MET A 102 21.15 -11.10 -6.43
C MET A 102 22.49 -11.82 -6.61
N GLU A 103 22.88 -12.15 -7.84
CA GLU A 103 24.19 -12.71 -8.13
C GLU A 103 25.30 -11.65 -7.93
N ALA A 104 25.07 -10.43 -8.40
CA ALA A 104 25.98 -9.30 -8.25
C ALA A 104 26.16 -8.86 -6.78
N LEU A 105 25.07 -8.67 -6.05
CA LEU A 105 25.10 -8.13 -4.69
C LEU A 105 25.19 -9.19 -3.58
N GLY A 106 24.92 -10.45 -3.87
CA GLY A 106 24.69 -11.50 -2.87
C GLY A 106 25.86 -11.78 -1.93
N SER A 107 27.10 -11.63 -2.36
CA SER A 107 28.29 -11.75 -1.49
C SER A 107 28.38 -10.59 -0.51
N LEU A 108 28.05 -9.38 -0.94
CA LEU A 108 28.02 -8.19 -0.09
C LEU A 108 26.84 -8.21 0.89
N VAL A 109 25.65 -8.61 0.40
CA VAL A 109 24.46 -8.83 1.24
C VAL A 109 24.78 -9.78 2.40
N ALA A 110 25.44 -10.91 2.12
CA ALA A 110 25.84 -11.87 3.14
C ALA A 110 26.88 -11.31 4.12
N ARG A 111 27.89 -10.59 3.61
CA ARG A 111 28.97 -10.00 4.44
C ARG A 111 28.46 -8.89 5.36
N LEU A 112 27.51 -8.07 4.90
CA LEU A 112 26.91 -6.99 5.67
C LEU A 112 25.77 -7.50 6.59
N ASP A 113 25.38 -8.75 6.48
CA ASP A 113 24.19 -9.29 7.14
C ASP A 113 22.97 -8.39 6.86
N ALA A 114 22.78 -8.03 5.58
CA ALA A 114 21.73 -7.12 5.13
C ALA A 114 20.35 -7.77 5.26
N THR A 115 19.35 -6.95 5.49
CA THR A 115 17.95 -7.38 5.61
C THR A 115 17.33 -7.62 4.23
N MET A 116 16.19 -8.32 4.19
CA MET A 116 15.38 -8.49 2.99
C MET A 116 15.02 -7.14 2.37
N PHE A 117 14.59 -6.17 3.19
CA PHE A 117 14.13 -4.87 2.71
C PHE A 117 15.27 -4.00 2.18
N GLU A 118 16.43 -3.99 2.83
CA GLU A 118 17.64 -3.32 2.33
C GLU A 118 18.11 -3.89 0.99
N THR A 119 18.09 -5.22 0.87
CA THR A 119 18.46 -5.91 -0.36
C THR A 119 17.50 -5.55 -1.51
N LEU A 120 16.20 -5.56 -1.27
CA LEU A 120 15.20 -5.20 -2.27
C LEU A 120 15.28 -3.71 -2.65
N THR A 121 15.57 -2.82 -1.70
CA THR A 121 15.78 -1.39 -1.98
C THR A 121 16.99 -1.17 -2.89
N ALA A 122 18.11 -1.87 -2.61
CA ALA A 122 19.30 -1.79 -3.45
C ALA A 122 19.04 -2.33 -4.87
N LEU A 123 18.41 -3.50 -4.98
CA LEU A 123 18.02 -4.08 -6.28
C LEU A 123 17.08 -3.16 -7.07
N ALA A 124 16.13 -2.50 -6.38
CA ALA A 124 15.21 -1.59 -7.04
C ALA A 124 15.94 -0.37 -7.64
N LEU A 125 16.79 0.27 -6.86
CA LEU A 125 17.52 1.46 -7.32
C LEU A 125 18.54 1.14 -8.42
N ASP A 126 19.20 0.00 -8.32
CA ASP A 126 20.13 -0.48 -9.35
C ASP A 126 19.39 -0.78 -10.67
N HIS A 127 18.28 -1.51 -10.62
CA HIS A 127 17.42 -1.77 -11.77
C HIS A 127 16.86 -0.47 -12.37
N PHE A 128 16.42 0.48 -11.54
CA PHE A 128 15.93 1.77 -12.03
C PHE A 128 17.00 2.56 -12.77
N ALA A 129 18.22 2.57 -12.28
CA ALA A 129 19.33 3.24 -12.96
C ALA A 129 19.66 2.54 -14.29
N GLY A 130 19.72 1.21 -14.32
CA GLY A 130 19.94 0.42 -15.53
C GLY A 130 18.86 0.63 -16.59
N GLU A 131 17.62 0.83 -16.16
CA GLU A 131 16.48 1.13 -17.01
C GLU A 131 16.36 2.63 -17.41
N GLY A 132 17.27 3.50 -16.98
CA GLY A 132 17.23 4.93 -17.29
C GLY A 132 16.01 5.65 -16.69
N VAL A 133 15.58 5.25 -15.48
CA VAL A 133 14.48 5.89 -14.76
C VAL A 133 14.83 7.35 -14.44
N GLU A 134 13.90 8.25 -14.75
CA GLU A 134 14.04 9.69 -14.51
C GLU A 134 13.54 10.11 -13.13
N ALA A 135 12.51 9.38 -12.62
CA ALA A 135 11.94 9.62 -11.30
C ALA A 135 11.59 8.31 -10.61
N ALA A 136 12.06 8.12 -9.38
CA ALA A 136 11.74 6.97 -8.56
C ALA A 136 10.84 7.36 -7.39
N VAL A 137 9.70 6.69 -7.26
CA VAL A 137 8.77 6.82 -6.14
C VAL A 137 9.03 5.66 -5.18
N LEU A 138 9.49 5.98 -3.98
CA LEU A 138 9.92 5.03 -2.96
C LEU A 138 8.95 5.03 -1.78
N GLU A 139 8.20 3.94 -1.60
CA GLU A 139 7.36 3.72 -0.42
C GLU A 139 8.23 3.24 0.74
N ALA A 140 8.21 3.93 1.88
CA ALA A 140 8.86 3.48 3.10
C ALA A 140 8.20 2.20 3.65
N GLY A 141 9.01 1.22 4.00
CA GLY A 141 8.53 -0.03 4.58
C GLY A 141 8.05 0.17 6.01
N LEU A 142 8.90 0.73 6.88
CA LEU A 142 8.57 1.00 8.27
C LEU A 142 9.20 2.30 8.79
N GLY A 143 8.39 3.11 9.48
CA GLY A 143 8.86 4.35 10.06
C GLY A 143 9.24 5.37 8.99
N GLY A 144 10.50 5.72 8.92
CA GLY A 144 11.07 6.67 7.96
C GLY A 144 12.54 6.96 8.28
N ARG A 145 12.86 7.31 9.52
CA ARG A 145 14.21 7.75 9.94
C ARG A 145 15.35 6.78 9.57
N LEU A 146 15.13 5.50 9.77
CA LEU A 146 16.10 4.42 9.52
C LEU A 146 15.58 3.41 8.49
N ASP A 147 14.60 3.82 7.69
CA ASP A 147 14.09 3.01 6.59
C ASP A 147 15.09 3.04 5.42
N SER A 148 15.32 1.92 4.76
CA SER A 148 16.29 1.83 3.68
C SER A 148 15.95 2.67 2.45
N THR A 149 14.69 3.14 2.32
CA THR A 149 14.30 4.12 1.31
C THR A 149 14.71 5.55 1.65
N SER A 150 15.21 5.79 2.88
CA SER A 150 15.68 7.12 3.33
C SER A 150 17.10 7.43 2.86
N VAL A 151 17.38 7.15 1.60
CA VAL A 151 18.66 7.40 0.91
C VAL A 151 18.56 8.60 -0.01
N GLY A 152 19.71 9.16 -0.39
CA GLY A 152 19.78 10.30 -1.31
C GLY A 152 19.06 11.56 -0.78
N ARG A 153 18.69 12.45 -1.69
CA ARG A 153 17.98 13.72 -1.41
C ARG A 153 16.68 13.78 -2.22
N PRO A 154 15.52 13.39 -1.65
CA PRO A 154 14.27 13.48 -2.35
C PRO A 154 13.91 14.91 -2.74
N ALA A 155 13.33 15.08 -3.93
CA ALA A 155 12.76 16.35 -4.38
C ALA A 155 11.37 16.59 -3.72
N VAL A 156 10.67 15.50 -3.37
CA VAL A 156 9.37 15.57 -2.69
C VAL A 156 9.32 14.47 -1.62
N GLU A 157 8.86 14.83 -0.43
CA GLU A 157 8.55 13.91 0.66
C GLU A 157 7.06 13.97 0.97
N VAL A 158 6.40 12.80 0.99
CA VAL A 158 4.95 12.73 1.23
C VAL A 158 4.68 11.96 2.51
N ILE A 159 3.93 12.58 3.43
CA ILE A 159 3.44 11.94 4.65
C ILE A 159 1.94 11.69 4.49
N THR A 160 1.55 10.44 4.33
CA THR A 160 0.14 10.04 4.35
C THR A 160 -0.40 10.01 5.78
N ARG A 161 -1.68 9.66 5.98
CA ARG A 161 -2.27 9.62 7.33
C ARG A 161 -1.43 8.78 8.28
N ILE A 162 -1.13 9.34 9.46
CA ILE A 162 -0.45 8.68 10.56
C ILE A 162 -1.47 8.23 11.60
N ASP A 163 -1.43 6.96 11.93
CA ASP A 163 -2.26 6.29 12.94
C ASP A 163 -1.40 5.31 13.75
N LEU A 164 -1.96 4.71 14.81
CA LEU A 164 -1.29 3.68 15.58
C LEU A 164 -1.13 2.40 14.77
N ASP A 165 0.09 2.00 14.53
CA ASP A 165 0.50 0.72 13.93
C ASP A 165 1.97 0.46 14.25
N HIS A 166 2.38 -0.80 14.23
CA HIS A 166 3.76 -1.21 14.51
C HIS A 166 4.31 -0.67 15.83
N GLU A 167 3.47 -0.60 16.87
CA GLU A 167 3.77 0.01 18.16
C GLU A 167 5.02 -0.59 18.85
N ALA A 168 5.28 -1.88 18.63
CA ALA A 168 6.47 -2.55 19.15
C ALA A 168 7.80 -1.98 18.60
N TYR A 169 7.76 -1.30 17.45
CA TYR A 169 8.96 -0.75 16.79
C TYR A 169 8.99 0.78 16.79
N LEU A 170 7.84 1.42 16.65
CA LEU A 170 7.73 2.88 16.45
C LEU A 170 7.29 3.62 17.72
N GLY A 171 6.93 2.88 18.77
CA GLY A 171 6.35 3.44 19.99
C GLY A 171 4.83 3.41 20.00
N SER A 172 4.25 3.57 21.20
CA SER A 172 2.81 3.41 21.48
C SER A 172 2.02 4.73 21.47
N THR A 173 2.61 5.83 21.00
CA THR A 173 1.93 7.13 20.89
C THR A 173 2.02 7.67 19.46
N LEU A 174 1.02 8.47 19.07
CA LEU A 174 1.02 9.13 17.76
C LEU A 174 2.24 10.03 17.56
N GLU A 175 2.70 10.71 18.60
CA GLU A 175 3.87 11.58 18.55
C GLU A 175 5.17 10.80 18.31
N ALA A 176 5.31 9.62 18.93
CA ALA A 176 6.48 8.76 18.71
C ALA A 176 6.52 8.25 17.27
N ILE A 177 5.38 7.76 16.77
CA ILE A 177 5.24 7.30 15.39
C ILE A 177 5.44 8.45 14.39
N ALA A 178 4.90 9.64 14.70
CA ALA A 178 5.08 10.85 13.90
C ALA A 178 6.54 11.25 13.79
N ARG A 179 7.29 11.20 14.87
CA ARG A 179 8.73 11.53 14.90
C ARG A 179 9.55 10.63 13.98
N GLU A 180 9.29 9.32 14.02
CA GLU A 180 9.96 8.35 13.15
C GLU A 180 9.62 8.59 11.66
N LYS A 181 8.35 8.91 11.35
CA LYS A 181 7.91 9.14 9.98
C LYS A 181 8.30 10.52 9.47
N ALA A 182 8.21 11.57 10.29
CA ALA A 182 8.60 12.93 9.96
C ALA A 182 10.08 13.06 9.57
N ALA A 183 10.91 12.13 10.02
CA ALA A 183 12.34 12.14 9.72
C ALA A 183 12.67 12.00 8.23
N ILE A 184 11.72 11.57 7.39
CA ILE A 184 11.91 11.62 5.93
C ILE A 184 11.96 13.06 5.40
N ILE A 185 11.38 14.05 6.12
CA ILE A 185 11.41 15.46 5.74
C ILE A 185 12.83 16.00 5.95
N ARG A 186 13.59 16.13 4.87
CA ARG A 186 15.01 16.49 4.90
C ARG A 186 15.48 17.32 3.71
N SER A 187 14.71 17.36 2.61
CA SER A 187 15.05 18.13 1.40
C SER A 187 13.81 18.38 0.54
N GLY A 188 13.89 19.23 -0.47
CA GLY A 188 12.81 19.44 -1.43
C GLY A 188 11.57 20.12 -0.85
N ILE A 189 10.41 19.52 -1.03
CA ILE A 189 9.11 19.97 -0.50
C ILE A 189 8.40 18.81 0.19
N ALA A 190 7.86 19.08 1.38
CA ALA A 190 7.07 18.11 2.14
C ALA A 190 5.57 18.33 1.95
N LEU A 191 4.83 17.23 1.76
CA LEU A 191 3.38 17.21 1.63
C LEU A 191 2.81 16.30 2.72
N SER A 192 1.74 16.72 3.39
CA SER A 192 1.08 15.92 4.41
C SER A 192 -0.42 15.80 4.18
N ALA A 193 -0.97 14.62 4.39
CA ALA A 193 -2.39 14.46 4.66
C ALA A 193 -2.79 15.27 5.90
N ARG A 194 -4.08 15.50 6.08
CA ARG A 194 -4.62 16.03 7.35
C ARG A 194 -4.26 15.07 8.48
N GLN A 195 -3.72 15.62 9.55
CA GLN A 195 -3.25 14.86 10.72
C GLN A 195 -3.98 15.28 11.99
N GLU A 196 -3.81 14.52 13.06
CA GLU A 196 -4.12 14.96 14.41
C GLU A 196 -3.19 16.12 14.81
N PRO A 197 -3.64 17.09 15.64
CA PRO A 197 -2.86 18.30 15.96
C PRO A 197 -1.44 18.02 16.47
N ALA A 198 -1.25 17.00 17.31
CA ALA A 198 0.05 16.63 17.84
C ALA A 198 1.00 16.10 16.74
N VAL A 199 0.46 15.35 15.79
CA VAL A 199 1.21 14.86 14.62
C VAL A 199 1.59 16.03 13.70
N GLU A 200 0.64 16.92 13.38
CA GLU A 200 0.90 18.10 12.54
C GLU A 200 1.98 19.00 13.15
N ALA A 201 1.95 19.20 14.48
CA ALA A 201 2.98 19.96 15.19
C ALA A 201 4.38 19.33 15.03
N GLU A 202 4.50 18.01 15.14
CA GLU A 202 5.78 17.31 14.95
C GLU A 202 6.29 17.41 13.50
N LEU A 203 5.39 17.27 12.50
CA LEU A 203 5.75 17.46 11.10
C LEU A 203 6.22 18.91 10.84
N GLY A 204 5.51 19.90 11.41
CA GLY A 204 5.88 21.31 11.32
C GLY A 204 7.22 21.63 11.96
N ARG A 205 7.49 21.06 13.15
CA ARG A 205 8.77 21.17 13.85
C ARG A 205 9.90 20.63 12.96
N ARG A 206 9.73 19.42 12.43
CA ARG A 206 10.74 18.76 11.59
C ARG A 206 11.00 19.52 10.28
N ALA A 207 9.94 20.00 9.62
CA ALA A 207 10.03 20.80 8.41
C ALA A 207 10.80 22.11 8.67
N GLY A 208 10.51 22.79 9.79
CA GLY A 208 11.24 23.99 10.23
C GLY A 208 12.72 23.73 10.49
N GLU A 209 13.08 22.64 11.16
CA GLU A 209 14.48 22.23 11.39
C GLU A 209 15.22 21.92 10.09
N ALA A 210 14.55 21.32 9.12
CA ALA A 210 15.13 20.99 7.83
C ALA A 210 15.13 22.17 6.84
N GLY A 211 14.44 23.26 7.14
CA GLY A 211 14.24 24.38 6.21
C GLY A 211 13.40 24.00 4.98
N VAL A 212 12.50 23.01 5.11
CA VAL A 212 11.69 22.45 4.02
C VAL A 212 10.28 23.02 4.08
N PRO A 213 9.71 23.52 2.95
CA PRO A 213 8.30 23.90 2.88
C PRO A 213 7.40 22.69 3.17
N LEU A 214 6.38 22.88 4.02
CA LEU A 214 5.37 21.86 4.34
C LEU A 214 3.98 22.33 3.93
N LEU A 215 3.37 21.63 2.96
CA LEU A 215 1.98 21.82 2.56
C LEU A 215 1.10 20.73 3.17
N VAL A 216 -0.01 21.14 3.80
CA VAL A 216 -0.89 20.26 4.56
C VAL A 216 -2.30 20.27 3.98
N GLU A 217 -2.89 19.08 3.81
CA GLU A 217 -4.30 18.93 3.46
C GLU A 217 -5.20 19.61 4.50
N GLY A 218 -6.18 20.39 4.03
CA GLY A 218 -7.11 21.16 4.85
C GLY A 218 -6.61 22.57 5.20
N ARG A 219 -5.31 22.83 5.09
CA ARG A 219 -4.70 24.15 5.25
C ARG A 219 -4.30 24.74 3.90
N ASP A 220 -3.42 24.07 3.19
CA ASP A 220 -2.80 24.54 1.93
C ASP A 220 -3.35 23.79 0.71
N LEU A 221 -3.74 22.53 0.89
CA LEU A 221 -4.25 21.62 -0.13
C LEU A 221 -5.70 21.26 0.19
N ARG A 222 -6.56 21.22 -0.82
CA ARG A 222 -7.98 20.90 -0.64
C ARG A 222 -8.47 19.91 -1.68
N VAL A 223 -9.30 18.97 -1.24
CA VAL A 223 -10.05 18.06 -2.11
C VAL A 223 -11.54 18.13 -1.80
N ARG A 224 -12.35 18.13 -2.85
CA ARG A 224 -13.80 18.00 -2.76
C ARG A 224 -14.26 16.86 -3.64
N VAL A 225 -15.02 15.92 -3.08
CA VAL A 225 -15.68 14.87 -3.84
C VAL A 225 -16.96 15.42 -4.44
N ARG A 226 -17.06 15.45 -5.77
CA ARG A 226 -18.29 15.81 -6.50
C ARG A 226 -19.24 14.62 -6.59
N ARG A 227 -18.70 13.47 -6.91
CA ARG A 227 -19.46 12.23 -7.11
C ARG A 227 -18.55 11.03 -6.85
N ALA A 228 -19.11 9.97 -6.28
CA ALA A 228 -18.47 8.67 -6.12
C ALA A 228 -19.43 7.57 -6.55
N THR A 229 -18.94 6.63 -7.36
CA THR A 229 -19.67 5.45 -7.84
C THR A 229 -18.70 4.26 -7.90
N LEU A 230 -19.21 3.06 -8.19
CA LEU A 230 -18.34 1.89 -8.40
C LEU A 230 -17.49 1.96 -9.69
N ASP A 231 -17.63 3.02 -10.50
CA ASP A 231 -16.83 3.26 -11.71
C ASP A 231 -15.72 4.30 -11.51
N GLY A 232 -15.67 4.90 -10.33
CA GLY A 232 -14.67 5.91 -9.98
C GLY A 232 -15.22 7.03 -9.11
N GLN A 233 -14.33 7.97 -8.80
CA GLN A 233 -14.62 9.17 -8.03
C GLN A 233 -14.28 10.41 -8.87
N TRP A 234 -15.07 11.48 -8.79
CA TRP A 234 -14.82 12.76 -9.46
C TRP A 234 -14.52 13.81 -8.41
N LEU A 235 -13.35 14.41 -8.52
CA LEU A 235 -12.71 15.23 -7.50
C LEU A 235 -12.41 16.64 -8.02
N ASP A 236 -12.60 17.66 -7.17
CA ASP A 236 -11.94 18.93 -7.34
C ASP A 236 -10.69 18.93 -6.45
N LEU A 237 -9.55 19.25 -7.03
CA LEU A 237 -8.25 19.27 -6.37
C LEU A 237 -7.71 20.69 -6.43
N GLU A 238 -7.20 21.20 -5.31
CA GLU A 238 -6.69 22.58 -5.20
C GLU A 238 -5.43 22.61 -4.34
N GLY A 239 -4.46 23.39 -4.78
CA GLY A 239 -3.24 23.73 -4.05
C GLY A 239 -2.73 25.11 -4.39
N PRO A 240 -1.62 25.57 -3.80
CA PRO A 240 -1.08 26.89 -4.05
C PRO A 240 -0.83 27.15 -5.54
N GLY A 241 -1.59 28.09 -6.12
CA GLY A 241 -1.45 28.48 -7.52
C GLY A 241 -2.02 27.51 -8.57
N TRP A 242 -2.74 26.46 -8.18
CA TRP A 242 -3.36 25.52 -9.11
C TRP A 242 -4.71 24.99 -8.61
N ARG A 243 -5.59 24.69 -9.57
CA ARG A 243 -6.86 24.04 -9.32
C ARG A 243 -7.24 23.16 -10.51
N LEU A 244 -7.77 21.97 -10.21
CA LEU A 244 -8.30 21.03 -11.18
C LEU A 244 -9.71 20.62 -10.76
N ASP A 245 -10.69 20.94 -11.61
CA ASP A 245 -12.08 20.56 -11.38
C ASP A 245 -12.43 19.28 -12.11
N ASP A 246 -13.32 18.47 -11.52
CA ASP A 246 -13.90 17.25 -12.10
C ASP A 246 -12.85 16.24 -12.60
N VAL A 247 -11.85 15.97 -11.76
CA VAL A 247 -10.80 14.97 -12.02
C VAL A 247 -11.33 13.59 -11.67
N ARG A 248 -11.36 12.67 -12.65
CA ARG A 248 -11.70 11.27 -12.36
C ARG A 248 -10.53 10.57 -11.68
N CYS A 249 -10.80 9.92 -10.55
CA CYS A 249 -9.90 9.00 -9.87
C CYS A 249 -10.46 7.58 -9.98
N ALA A 250 -9.68 6.64 -10.51
CA ALA A 250 -10.13 5.27 -10.70
C ALA A 250 -10.20 4.47 -9.38
N LEU A 251 -9.37 4.82 -8.38
CA LEU A 251 -9.37 4.12 -7.11
C LEU A 251 -10.59 4.52 -6.27
N LEU A 252 -11.22 3.51 -5.66
CA LEU A 252 -12.43 3.66 -4.85
C LEU A 252 -12.09 3.72 -3.36
N GLY A 253 -13.05 4.20 -2.54
CA GLY A 253 -12.94 4.33 -1.10
C GLY A 253 -12.83 5.79 -0.64
N VAL A 254 -13.43 6.08 0.52
CA VAL A 254 -13.53 7.47 1.05
C VAL A 254 -12.18 8.08 1.42
N PHE A 255 -11.13 7.29 1.55
CA PHE A 255 -9.76 7.70 1.84
C PHE A 255 -8.94 8.04 0.59
N GLN A 256 -9.36 7.63 -0.60
CA GLN A 256 -8.61 7.85 -1.83
C GLN A 256 -8.61 9.30 -2.33
N PRO A 257 -9.64 10.14 -2.08
CA PRO A 257 -9.56 11.55 -2.44
C PRO A 257 -8.38 12.29 -1.82
N ALA A 258 -8.08 12.07 -0.54
CA ALA A 258 -6.90 12.64 0.13
C ALA A 258 -5.60 12.11 -0.47
N ASN A 259 -5.52 10.81 -0.77
CA ASN A 259 -4.36 10.21 -1.43
C ASN A 259 -4.15 10.80 -2.84
N ALA A 260 -5.23 10.98 -3.61
CA ALA A 260 -5.17 11.59 -4.94
C ALA A 260 -4.71 13.06 -4.90
N LEU A 261 -5.15 13.82 -3.89
CA LEU A 261 -4.69 15.19 -3.66
C LEU A 261 -3.18 15.25 -3.42
N LEU A 262 -2.66 14.39 -2.54
CA LEU A 262 -1.22 14.32 -2.24
C LEU A 262 -0.41 13.90 -3.47
N ALA A 263 -0.87 12.91 -4.22
CA ALA A 263 -0.21 12.47 -5.44
C ALA A 263 -0.21 13.57 -6.51
N ALA A 264 -1.33 14.29 -6.70
CA ALA A 264 -1.43 15.42 -7.62
C ALA A 264 -0.52 16.57 -7.21
N ALA A 265 -0.47 16.93 -5.92
CA ALA A 265 0.41 17.97 -5.40
C ALA A 265 1.90 17.61 -5.56
N ALA A 266 2.26 16.33 -5.30
CA ALA A 266 3.62 15.83 -5.53
C ALA A 266 4.01 15.89 -7.02
N ALA A 267 3.10 15.46 -7.90
CA ALA A 267 3.32 15.53 -9.33
C ALA A 267 3.46 16.98 -9.84
N ARG A 268 2.69 17.93 -9.29
CA ARG A 268 2.83 19.36 -9.57
C ARG A 268 4.19 19.89 -9.16
N ALA A 269 4.65 19.57 -7.98
CA ALA A 269 5.99 19.96 -7.51
C ALA A 269 7.10 19.45 -8.45
N LEU A 270 6.83 18.35 -9.16
CA LEU A 270 7.73 17.76 -10.18
C LEU A 270 7.43 18.24 -11.61
N GLY A 271 6.54 19.24 -11.78
CA GLY A 271 6.25 19.84 -13.08
C GLY A 271 5.26 19.10 -13.98
N ALA A 272 4.47 18.16 -13.43
CA ALA A 272 3.43 17.48 -14.20
C ALA A 272 2.32 18.42 -14.66
N SER A 273 1.85 18.25 -15.90
CA SER A 273 0.75 19.02 -16.48
C SER A 273 -0.62 18.59 -15.93
N ASP A 274 -1.63 19.43 -16.13
CA ASP A 274 -3.04 19.14 -15.80
C ASP A 274 -3.52 17.85 -16.50
N ALA A 275 -3.15 17.69 -17.76
CA ALA A 275 -3.51 16.51 -18.56
C ALA A 275 -2.90 15.24 -17.95
N ALA A 276 -1.61 15.27 -17.60
CA ALA A 276 -0.93 14.12 -16.99
C ALA A 276 -1.55 13.72 -15.64
N ILE A 277 -1.94 14.71 -14.81
CA ILE A 277 -2.62 14.44 -13.53
C ILE A 277 -3.98 13.77 -13.76
N ARG A 278 -4.77 14.29 -14.71
CA ARG A 278 -6.07 13.70 -15.06
C ARG A 278 -5.94 12.29 -15.58
N ASP A 279 -5.02 12.07 -16.52
CA ASP A 279 -4.82 10.77 -17.16
C ASP A 279 -4.27 9.73 -16.18
N GLY A 280 -3.28 10.11 -15.36
CA GLY A 280 -2.71 9.22 -14.36
C GLY A 280 -3.72 8.79 -13.32
N LEU A 281 -4.50 9.71 -12.74
CA LEU A 281 -5.54 9.39 -11.76
C LEU A 281 -6.71 8.59 -12.37
N ALA A 282 -7.07 8.84 -13.64
CA ALA A 282 -8.14 8.12 -14.32
C ALA A 282 -7.77 6.67 -14.65
N ASN A 283 -6.48 6.36 -14.80
CA ASN A 283 -6.02 5.06 -15.29
C ASN A 283 -5.22 4.27 -14.23
N VAL A 284 -4.95 4.84 -13.05
CA VAL A 284 -4.22 4.14 -11.99
C VAL A 284 -4.92 2.86 -11.58
N ARG A 285 -4.12 1.81 -11.36
CA ARG A 285 -4.57 0.53 -10.79
C ARG A 285 -3.72 0.20 -9.57
N TRP A 286 -4.36 -0.15 -8.48
CA TRP A 286 -3.69 -0.53 -7.25
C TRP A 286 -4.48 -1.65 -6.56
N PRO A 287 -4.14 -2.92 -6.83
CA PRO A 287 -4.90 -4.06 -6.35
C PRO A 287 -4.99 -4.11 -4.82
N GLY A 288 -6.10 -4.66 -4.31
CA GLY A 288 -6.31 -4.89 -2.88
C GLY A 288 -6.54 -3.62 -2.06
N ARG A 289 -6.97 -2.52 -2.66
CA ARG A 289 -7.34 -1.28 -1.96
C ARG A 289 -8.74 -0.81 -2.35
N PHE A 290 -9.76 -1.26 -1.61
CA PHE A 290 -11.17 -1.11 -1.88
C PHE A 290 -11.50 -1.44 -3.34
N GLU A 291 -10.96 -2.56 -3.80
CA GLU A 291 -11.05 -2.99 -5.18
C GLU A 291 -12.30 -3.81 -5.41
N LEU A 292 -13.08 -3.42 -6.43
CA LEU A 292 -14.24 -4.18 -6.89
C LEU A 292 -13.78 -5.25 -7.90
N ILE A 293 -13.66 -6.50 -7.46
CA ILE A 293 -13.22 -7.63 -8.32
C ILE A 293 -14.39 -8.35 -9.01
N ARG A 294 -15.62 -8.13 -8.54
CA ARG A 294 -16.86 -8.69 -9.13
C ARG A 294 -18.02 -7.72 -8.92
N ARG A 295 -18.91 -7.59 -9.90
CA ARG A 295 -20.04 -6.65 -9.84
C ARG A 295 -21.35 -7.25 -9.35
N ALA A 296 -21.58 -8.55 -9.55
CA ALA A 296 -22.86 -9.19 -9.21
C ALA A 296 -22.66 -10.62 -8.66
N PRO A 297 -22.82 -10.87 -7.36
CA PRO A 297 -22.89 -9.85 -6.31
C PRO A 297 -21.58 -9.05 -6.25
N PRO A 298 -21.61 -7.80 -5.76
CA PRO A 298 -20.39 -7.02 -5.59
C PRO A 298 -19.42 -7.73 -4.63
N VAL A 299 -18.17 -7.89 -5.05
CA VAL A 299 -17.06 -8.40 -4.21
C VAL A 299 -16.01 -7.31 -4.11
N ILE A 300 -15.81 -6.81 -2.90
CA ILE A 300 -14.78 -5.82 -2.57
C ILE A 300 -13.64 -6.53 -1.84
N VAL A 301 -12.41 -6.26 -2.26
CA VAL A 301 -11.19 -6.68 -1.54
C VAL A 301 -10.44 -5.46 -1.03
N ASP A 302 -10.01 -5.50 0.26
CA ASP A 302 -9.27 -4.40 0.88
C ASP A 302 -8.24 -4.89 1.89
N GLY A 303 -7.02 -4.40 1.78
CA GLY A 303 -5.89 -4.75 2.65
C GLY A 303 -5.91 -4.11 4.04
N ALA A 304 -7.04 -3.61 4.54
CA ALA A 304 -7.16 -3.08 5.90
C ALA A 304 -6.75 -4.15 6.93
N HIS A 305 -5.68 -3.88 7.68
CA HIS A 305 -5.05 -4.81 8.62
C HIS A 305 -4.71 -4.16 9.97
N ASN A 306 -5.20 -2.96 10.21
CA ASN A 306 -5.16 -2.26 11.49
C ASN A 306 -6.52 -1.59 11.76
N PRO A 307 -6.82 -1.17 13.00
CA PRO A 307 -8.12 -0.59 13.34
C PRO A 307 -8.47 0.65 12.51
N ALA A 308 -7.53 1.55 12.27
CA ALA A 308 -7.75 2.75 11.46
C ALA A 308 -8.13 2.41 10.01
N GLY A 309 -7.42 1.45 9.40
CA GLY A 309 -7.75 0.92 8.07
C GLY A 309 -9.13 0.26 8.04
N ALA A 310 -9.48 -0.52 9.07
CA ALA A 310 -10.79 -1.16 9.18
C ALA A 310 -11.94 -0.13 9.31
N HIS A 311 -11.74 0.95 10.06
CA HIS A 311 -12.70 2.06 10.13
C HIS A 311 -12.85 2.76 8.78
N ALA A 312 -11.75 3.00 8.06
CA ALA A 312 -11.78 3.60 6.73
C ALA A 312 -12.50 2.71 5.71
N LEU A 313 -12.28 1.39 5.78
CA LEU A 313 -13.01 0.39 5.00
C LEU A 313 -14.51 0.40 5.34
N ALA A 314 -14.86 0.37 6.62
CA ALA A 314 -16.25 0.41 7.08
C ALA A 314 -16.96 1.68 6.58
N ALA A 315 -16.32 2.84 6.69
CA ALA A 315 -16.85 4.11 6.15
C ALA A 315 -17.03 4.06 4.64
N SER A 316 -16.10 3.43 3.91
CA SER A 316 -16.21 3.25 2.47
C SER A 316 -17.38 2.33 2.10
N LEU A 317 -17.53 1.20 2.77
CA LEU A 317 -18.66 0.29 2.55
C LEU A 317 -20.00 0.98 2.81
N ALA A 318 -20.11 1.75 3.90
CA ALA A 318 -21.31 2.51 4.21
C ALA A 318 -21.64 3.57 3.15
N ALA A 319 -20.63 4.21 2.56
CA ALA A 319 -20.81 5.23 1.51
C ALA A 319 -21.21 4.61 0.16
N TYR A 320 -20.60 3.48 -0.22
CA TYR A 320 -20.86 2.84 -1.52
C TYR A 320 -22.05 1.88 -1.51
N PHE A 321 -22.41 1.34 -0.35
CA PHE A 321 -23.52 0.39 -0.14
C PHE A 321 -24.42 0.82 1.02
N PRO A 322 -25.05 2.01 0.95
CA PRO A 322 -25.79 2.58 2.07
C PRO A 322 -26.91 1.65 2.53
N GLY A 323 -26.97 1.42 3.85
CA GLY A 323 -27.98 0.58 4.50
C GLY A 323 -27.85 -0.93 4.23
N ARG A 324 -26.85 -1.38 3.48
CA ARG A 324 -26.63 -2.80 3.21
C ARG A 324 -25.67 -3.40 4.22
N ARG A 325 -26.01 -4.59 4.70
CA ARG A 325 -25.11 -5.48 5.43
C ARG A 325 -24.73 -6.62 4.51
N GLY A 326 -23.52 -7.18 4.69
CA GLY A 326 -22.99 -8.16 3.75
C GLY A 326 -22.33 -9.36 4.41
N THR A 327 -21.75 -10.22 3.57
CA THR A 327 -20.89 -11.32 4.01
C THR A 327 -19.44 -10.85 4.00
N PHE A 328 -18.75 -11.01 5.13
CA PHE A 328 -17.36 -10.68 5.30
C PHE A 328 -16.49 -11.94 5.34
N VAL A 329 -15.46 -12.00 4.51
CA VAL A 329 -14.38 -12.99 4.59
C VAL A 329 -13.21 -12.29 5.30
N VAL A 330 -12.82 -12.79 6.48
CA VAL A 330 -11.84 -12.12 7.33
C VAL A 330 -10.71 -13.07 7.71
N GLY A 331 -9.47 -12.63 7.43
CA GLY A 331 -8.26 -13.27 7.93
C GLY A 331 -7.31 -12.19 8.42
N ILE A 332 -6.77 -12.32 9.64
CA ILE A 332 -5.97 -11.29 10.29
C ILE A 332 -4.68 -11.92 10.81
N SER A 333 -3.55 -11.20 10.73
CA SER A 333 -2.30 -11.65 11.32
C SER A 333 -2.35 -11.65 12.85
N ALA A 334 -1.65 -12.60 13.48
CA ALA A 334 -1.69 -12.83 14.93
C ALA A 334 -1.17 -11.63 15.74
N ASP A 335 -0.22 -10.88 15.18
CA ASP A 335 0.40 -9.69 15.78
C ASP A 335 -0.46 -8.42 15.70
N LYS A 336 -1.60 -8.45 14.98
CA LYS A 336 -2.47 -7.28 14.79
C LYS A 336 -3.59 -7.20 15.83
N ASN A 337 -4.14 -6.00 16.00
CA ASN A 337 -5.29 -5.75 16.90
C ASN A 337 -6.59 -6.28 16.26
N LYS A 338 -6.82 -7.59 16.45
CA LYS A 338 -7.98 -8.33 15.90
C LYS A 338 -9.32 -7.77 16.40
N ALA A 339 -9.38 -7.41 17.68
CA ALA A 339 -10.60 -6.87 18.29
C ALA A 339 -10.99 -5.51 17.70
N GLY A 340 -10.02 -4.60 17.51
CA GLY A 340 -10.24 -3.30 16.88
C GLY A 340 -10.66 -3.42 15.41
N ILE A 341 -10.08 -4.36 14.66
CA ILE A 341 -10.43 -4.60 13.26
C ILE A 341 -11.87 -5.18 13.17
N LEU A 342 -12.15 -6.25 13.89
CA LEU A 342 -13.48 -6.89 13.87
C LEU A 342 -14.55 -5.98 14.44
N GLY A 343 -14.25 -5.19 15.48
CA GLY A 343 -15.18 -4.21 16.06
C GLY A 343 -15.63 -3.14 15.04
N ALA A 344 -14.76 -2.77 14.09
CA ALA A 344 -15.11 -1.84 13.02
C ALA A 344 -15.96 -2.49 11.91
N LEU A 345 -15.75 -3.78 11.59
CA LEU A 345 -16.36 -4.44 10.43
C LEU A 345 -17.66 -5.18 10.78
N VAL A 346 -17.73 -5.82 11.93
CA VAL A 346 -18.88 -6.63 12.38
C VAL A 346 -20.21 -5.87 12.34
N PRO A 347 -20.31 -4.57 12.70
CA PRO A 347 -21.57 -3.84 12.59
C PRO A 347 -22.20 -3.83 11.19
N LEU A 348 -21.37 -3.99 10.14
CA LEU A 348 -21.80 -4.03 8.74
C LEU A 348 -22.03 -5.47 8.22
N ALA A 349 -21.83 -6.49 9.06
CA ALA A 349 -21.91 -7.89 8.65
C ALA A 349 -23.25 -8.54 9.05
N GLU A 350 -23.85 -9.30 8.14
CA GLU A 350 -24.85 -10.32 8.44
C GLU A 350 -24.21 -11.68 8.66
N ARG A 351 -23.08 -11.90 7.97
CA ARG A 351 -22.30 -13.13 8.03
C ARG A 351 -20.81 -12.81 8.01
N VAL A 352 -20.05 -13.49 8.88
CA VAL A 352 -18.58 -13.44 8.89
C VAL A 352 -18.05 -14.86 8.71
N ILE A 353 -17.17 -15.04 7.74
CA ILE A 353 -16.43 -16.28 7.49
C ILE A 353 -14.97 -16.00 7.83
N CYS A 354 -14.51 -16.55 8.94
CA CYS A 354 -13.14 -16.41 9.39
C CYS A 354 -12.25 -17.46 8.71
N THR A 355 -11.08 -17.05 8.25
CA THR A 355 -10.11 -17.92 7.57
C THR A 355 -8.68 -17.50 7.90
N ALA A 356 -7.70 -18.26 7.44
CA ALA A 356 -6.28 -17.95 7.55
C ALA A 356 -5.61 -18.03 6.18
N ALA A 357 -4.75 -17.05 5.87
CA ALA A 357 -3.82 -17.17 4.75
C ALA A 357 -2.79 -18.28 5.04
N ASP A 358 -2.23 -18.88 4.00
CA ASP A 358 -1.09 -19.79 4.11
C ASP A 358 0.19 -18.99 4.44
N HIS A 359 0.23 -18.47 5.65
CA HIS A 359 1.31 -17.63 6.13
C HIS A 359 1.55 -17.84 7.64
N PRO A 360 2.82 -17.98 8.09
CA PRO A 360 3.14 -18.29 9.51
C PRO A 360 2.59 -17.29 10.53
N ARG A 361 2.30 -16.06 10.12
CA ARG A 361 1.71 -15.03 10.99
C ARG A 361 0.19 -15.01 11.02
N ALA A 362 -0.50 -15.89 10.29
CA ALA A 362 -1.96 -15.88 10.28
C ALA A 362 -2.52 -16.28 11.65
N ALA A 363 -3.53 -15.57 12.14
CA ALA A 363 -4.25 -15.98 13.34
C ALA A 363 -5.17 -17.18 13.02
N PRO A 364 -5.36 -18.12 13.97
CA PRO A 364 -6.31 -19.21 13.79
C PRO A 364 -7.73 -18.70 13.50
N PRO A 365 -8.45 -19.28 12.53
CA PRO A 365 -9.82 -18.86 12.20
C PRO A 365 -10.79 -18.92 13.39
N GLU A 366 -10.61 -19.89 14.27
CA GLU A 366 -11.43 -20.07 15.48
C GLU A 366 -11.30 -18.89 16.43
N THR A 367 -10.08 -18.40 16.63
CA THR A 367 -9.80 -17.20 17.45
C THR A 367 -10.49 -15.96 16.87
N LEU A 368 -10.46 -15.79 15.53
CA LEU A 368 -11.15 -14.69 14.87
C LEU A 368 -12.67 -14.83 15.01
N ALA A 369 -13.20 -16.04 14.91
CA ALA A 369 -14.63 -16.32 15.06
C ALA A 369 -15.14 -16.01 16.49
N GLU A 370 -14.36 -16.32 17.52
CA GLU A 370 -14.70 -15.96 18.90
C GLU A 370 -14.74 -14.44 19.09
N ILE A 371 -13.74 -13.71 18.58
CA ILE A 371 -13.69 -12.26 18.66
C ILE A 371 -14.84 -11.64 17.87
N ALA A 372 -15.17 -12.17 16.70
CA ALA A 372 -16.31 -11.69 15.90
C ALA A 372 -17.65 -11.86 16.63
N ARG A 373 -17.87 -12.99 17.33
CA ARG A 373 -19.07 -13.20 18.15
C ARG A 373 -19.14 -12.22 19.32
N LEU A 374 -18.00 -11.97 19.99
CA LEU A 374 -17.92 -10.97 21.06
C LEU A 374 -18.21 -9.56 20.54
N ALA A 375 -17.66 -9.20 19.38
CA ALA A 375 -17.89 -7.89 18.76
C ALA A 375 -19.35 -7.69 18.30
N ALA A 376 -20.08 -8.76 18.02
CA ALA A 376 -21.47 -8.71 17.61
C ALA A 376 -22.43 -8.32 18.77
N GLY A 377 -22.08 -8.63 20.02
CA GLY A 377 -22.99 -8.43 21.16
C GLY A 377 -24.37 -9.09 20.93
N ASP A 378 -25.43 -8.29 21.01
CA ASP A 378 -26.81 -8.74 20.77
C ASP A 378 -27.21 -8.78 19.27
N GLN A 379 -26.32 -8.41 18.37
CA GLN A 379 -26.57 -8.43 16.94
C GLN A 379 -26.68 -9.89 16.45
N ARG A 380 -27.70 -10.19 15.66
CA ARG A 380 -27.78 -11.48 14.95
C ARG A 380 -26.71 -11.53 13.88
N LEU A 381 -25.61 -12.23 14.16
CA LEU A 381 -24.48 -12.45 13.27
C LEU A 381 -24.25 -13.95 13.06
N ARG A 382 -24.18 -14.38 11.81
CA ARG A 382 -23.74 -15.74 11.47
C ARG A 382 -22.20 -15.75 11.37
N VAL A 383 -21.54 -16.56 12.19
CA VAL A 383 -20.08 -16.67 12.22
C VAL A 383 -19.67 -18.11 11.94
N GLU A 384 -18.84 -18.27 10.90
CA GLU A 384 -18.34 -19.56 10.41
C GLU A 384 -16.82 -19.48 10.24
N THR A 385 -16.19 -20.64 10.09
CA THR A 385 -14.77 -20.75 9.72
C THR A 385 -14.64 -21.51 8.40
N ALA A 386 -13.57 -21.22 7.66
CA ALA A 386 -13.21 -21.92 6.44
C ALA A 386 -11.70 -22.24 6.41
N PRO A 387 -11.30 -23.36 5.79
CA PRO A 387 -9.91 -23.82 5.84
C PRO A 387 -8.94 -22.99 5.00
N SER A 388 -9.44 -22.23 4.02
CA SER A 388 -8.63 -21.34 3.18
C SER A 388 -9.39 -20.13 2.72
N PRO A 389 -8.70 -19.04 2.30
CA PRO A 389 -9.31 -17.82 1.78
C PRO A 389 -10.22 -18.07 0.57
N VAL A 390 -9.80 -18.95 -0.30
CA VAL A 390 -10.54 -19.31 -1.52
C VAL A 390 -11.84 -20.02 -1.19
N GLU A 391 -11.79 -20.99 -0.28
CA GLU A 391 -13.00 -21.69 0.16
C GLU A 391 -13.93 -20.74 0.93
N ALA A 392 -13.38 -19.84 1.75
CA ALA A 392 -14.16 -18.80 2.42
C ALA A 392 -14.89 -17.89 1.41
N LEU A 393 -14.24 -17.46 0.34
CA LEU A 393 -14.86 -16.67 -0.72
C LEU A 393 -15.92 -17.49 -1.48
N ARG A 394 -15.64 -18.76 -1.78
CA ARG A 394 -16.62 -19.66 -2.43
C ARG A 394 -17.88 -19.80 -1.57
N LEU A 395 -17.73 -20.02 -0.27
CA LEU A 395 -18.85 -20.10 0.69
C LEU A 395 -19.60 -18.77 0.81
N ALA A 396 -18.91 -17.64 0.76
CA ALA A 396 -19.53 -16.32 0.77
C ALA A 396 -20.40 -16.08 -0.47
N LEU A 397 -19.97 -16.58 -1.64
CA LEU A 397 -20.69 -16.44 -2.90
C LEU A 397 -21.81 -17.46 -3.10
N ALA A 398 -21.79 -18.59 -2.41
CA ALA A 398 -22.83 -19.64 -2.49
C ALA A 398 -24.12 -19.29 -1.74
N GLY A 399 -24.11 -18.23 -0.91
CA GLY A 399 -25.30 -17.78 -0.18
C GLY A 399 -26.36 -17.17 -1.11
N PRO A 400 -27.66 -17.53 -0.96
CA PRO A 400 -28.71 -16.82 -1.66
C PRO A 400 -28.75 -15.36 -1.18
N ASP A 401 -29.01 -14.44 -2.10
CA ASP A 401 -29.28 -13.01 -1.84
C ASP A 401 -28.18 -12.25 -1.05
N THR A 402 -26.91 -12.61 -1.24
CA THR A 402 -25.80 -11.87 -0.61
C THR A 402 -25.71 -10.46 -1.22
N PRO A 403 -26.02 -9.39 -0.46
CA PRO A 403 -26.05 -8.02 -1.01
C PRO A 403 -24.68 -7.52 -1.47
N MET A 404 -23.62 -7.96 -0.78
CA MET A 404 -22.22 -7.74 -1.11
C MET A 404 -21.32 -8.72 -0.34
N VAL A 405 -20.12 -8.96 -0.85
CA VAL A 405 -19.04 -9.66 -0.16
C VAL A 405 -17.87 -8.69 0.05
N CYS A 406 -17.32 -8.67 1.25
CA CYS A 406 -16.12 -7.93 1.57
C CYS A 406 -15.04 -8.89 2.07
N VAL A 407 -13.87 -8.86 1.45
CA VAL A 407 -12.68 -9.62 1.88
C VAL A 407 -11.69 -8.65 2.49
N ALA A 408 -11.33 -8.83 3.77
CA ALA A 408 -10.45 -7.89 4.47
C ALA A 408 -9.66 -8.53 5.62
N GLY A 409 -8.64 -7.80 6.11
CA GLY A 409 -7.88 -8.13 7.30
C GLY A 409 -6.42 -8.51 7.05
N SER A 410 -6.06 -8.95 5.84
CA SER A 410 -4.69 -9.34 5.51
C SER A 410 -4.40 -9.21 4.02
N LEU A 411 -3.26 -8.60 3.70
CA LEU A 411 -2.76 -8.51 2.31
C LEU A 411 -2.38 -9.90 1.77
N PHE A 412 -1.86 -10.79 2.60
CA PHE A 412 -1.54 -12.16 2.20
C PHE A 412 -2.79 -12.94 1.75
N MET A 413 -3.86 -12.85 2.54
CA MET A 413 -5.14 -13.47 2.19
C MET A 413 -5.70 -12.93 0.87
N ILE A 414 -5.62 -11.62 0.66
CA ILE A 414 -6.06 -10.99 -0.60
C ILE A 414 -5.21 -11.48 -1.76
N GLY A 415 -3.89 -11.60 -1.57
CA GLY A 415 -2.98 -12.13 -2.58
C GLY A 415 -3.39 -13.52 -3.06
N GLU A 416 -3.70 -14.44 -2.15
CA GLU A 416 -4.17 -15.80 -2.50
C GLU A 416 -5.47 -15.79 -3.32
N ILE A 417 -6.41 -14.91 -2.96
CA ILE A 417 -7.68 -14.76 -3.69
C ILE A 417 -7.45 -14.20 -5.09
N LEU A 418 -6.60 -13.17 -5.23
CA LEU A 418 -6.32 -12.54 -6.51
C LEU A 418 -5.52 -13.44 -7.44
N ALA A 419 -4.58 -14.24 -6.91
CA ALA A 419 -3.83 -15.23 -7.69
C ALA A 419 -4.76 -16.23 -8.39
N GLN A 420 -5.73 -16.79 -7.66
CA GLN A 420 -6.70 -17.70 -8.24
C GLN A 420 -7.68 -17.05 -9.23
N ALA A 421 -8.04 -15.80 -9.01
CA ALA A 421 -8.91 -15.08 -9.95
C ALA A 421 -8.21 -14.90 -11.31
N THR A 422 -6.89 -14.71 -11.32
CA THR A 422 -6.08 -14.58 -12.54
C THR A 422 -5.96 -15.92 -13.27
N GLU A 423 -5.69 -17.01 -12.57
CA GLU A 423 -5.60 -18.36 -13.14
C GLU A 423 -6.92 -18.80 -13.83
N ASN A 424 -8.07 -18.51 -13.20
CA ASN A 424 -9.38 -18.84 -13.77
C ASN A 424 -9.73 -18.02 -15.01
N THR A 425 -9.21 -16.81 -15.15
CA THR A 425 -9.42 -15.95 -16.31
C THR A 425 -8.60 -16.42 -17.52
N ASP A 426 -7.38 -16.91 -17.29
CA ASP A 426 -6.53 -17.49 -18.34
C ASP A 426 -7.08 -18.81 -18.87
N ILE A 427 -7.69 -19.64 -18.03
CA ILE A 427 -8.33 -20.89 -18.44
C ILE A 427 -9.58 -20.61 -19.30
N SER A 428 -10.36 -19.57 -18.99
CA SER A 428 -11.55 -19.20 -19.76
C SER A 428 -11.20 -18.59 -21.13
N SER A 429 -10.08 -17.87 -21.24
CA SER A 429 -9.62 -17.29 -22.52
C SER A 429 -9.05 -18.34 -23.50
N GLN A 430 -8.48 -19.44 -23.00
CA GLN A 430 -7.99 -20.53 -23.84
C GLN A 430 -9.11 -21.45 -24.36
N SER A 431 -10.25 -21.50 -23.66
CA SER A 431 -11.41 -22.30 -24.05
C SER A 431 -12.19 -21.67 -25.22
N THR A 432 -12.16 -20.35 -25.38
CA THR A 432 -12.84 -19.64 -26.49
C THR A 432 -12.02 -19.55 -27.78
N ALA A 433 -10.74 -19.92 -27.74
CA ALA A 433 -9.87 -19.96 -28.93
C ALA A 433 -9.83 -21.32 -29.65
N ARG A 434 -10.61 -22.30 -29.22
CA ARG A 434 -10.71 -23.65 -29.81
C ARG A 434 -12.13 -24.05 -30.21
N GLY A 435 -13.04 -23.08 -30.44
CA GLY A 435 -14.38 -23.29 -30.95
C GLY A 435 -14.55 -22.75 -32.38
#